data_95283301635d29a167588f6d29f15124
#
_entry.id   95283301635d29a167588f6d29f15124
#
_cell.length_a   1.000
_cell.length_b   1.000
_cell.length_c   1.000
_cell.angle_alpha   90.00
_cell.angle_beta   90.00
_cell.angle_gamma   90.00
#
_symmetry.space_group_name_H-M   'P 1'
#
loop_
_entity.id
_entity.type
_entity.pdbx_description
1 polymer ?
#
loop_
_entity_poly.entity_id
_entity_poly.type
_entity_poly.pdbx_seq_one_letter_code
_entity_poly.pdbx_strand_id
1 'polypeptide(L)'
;MRPTKLAMTKLEQYESMTEAEAVRRTVGAFRDEFFVSEEKAQLACEIAVREKKLLSKLDYKDGFSLYVGIPFCPSVCSYCSFSSSPIAEWKDKVESYLFALLKEIRAIGKMSEGHRPDSVYIGGGTPTTLEAEQMDRLLKTITENFDLSNVLEFTVEAGRPDSITEEKLAVIRKYPVTRISINPQTMQQKTLDLVGRNHTVAQTKDAFYLARKLGFDNINMDLIAGLPGEDASDMEDTLRQVEEMHPDSLTVHALAIKRAARYGQEGRKQDLHSEISQMI
;
A
#
# COMPACT_ATOMS: atom_id res chain seq x y z
N MET A 1 20.74 -3.17 0.56
CA MET A 1 20.51 -3.84 1.87
C MET A 1 19.41 -3.05 2.57
N ARG A 2 18.50 -3.69 3.33
CA ARG A 2 17.45 -2.98 4.06
C ARG A 2 17.95 -2.66 5.47
N PRO A 3 18.13 -1.38 5.85
CA PRO A 3 18.75 -1.00 7.13
C PRO A 3 18.00 -1.58 8.35
N THR A 4 16.68 -1.50 8.36
CA THR A 4 15.85 -2.03 9.45
C THR A 4 15.98 -3.55 9.61
N LYS A 5 16.04 -4.32 8.52
CA LYS A 5 16.29 -5.76 8.59
C LYS A 5 17.66 -6.09 9.18
N LEU A 6 18.69 -5.32 8.82
CA LEU A 6 20.02 -5.48 9.40
C LEU A 6 20.01 -5.13 10.90
N ALA A 7 19.33 -4.05 11.29
CA ALA A 7 19.16 -3.68 12.69
C ALA A 7 18.44 -4.78 13.47
N MET A 8 17.37 -5.36 12.91
CA MET A 8 16.64 -6.47 13.52
C MET A 8 17.55 -7.69 13.77
N THR A 9 18.32 -8.11 12.75
CA THR A 9 19.28 -9.23 12.89
C THR A 9 20.35 -8.93 13.95
N LYS A 10 20.84 -7.68 14.05
CA LYS A 10 21.81 -7.31 15.09
C LYS A 10 21.17 -7.27 16.48
N LEU A 11 19.94 -6.77 16.61
CA LEU A 11 19.19 -6.78 17.89
C LEU A 11 18.92 -8.21 18.40
N GLU A 12 18.67 -9.17 17.50
CA GLU A 12 18.51 -10.59 17.85
C GLU A 12 19.78 -11.18 18.47
N GLN A 13 20.96 -10.73 18.08
CA GLN A 13 22.22 -11.17 18.69
C GLN A 13 22.37 -10.72 20.15
N TYR A 14 21.61 -9.74 20.58
CA TYR A 14 21.64 -9.14 21.91
C TYR A 14 20.35 -9.40 22.72
N GLU A 15 19.58 -10.45 22.41
CA GLU A 15 18.30 -10.75 23.06
C GLU A 15 18.39 -10.96 24.59
N SER A 16 19.57 -11.37 25.08
CA SER A 16 19.80 -11.53 26.54
C SER A 16 20.01 -10.20 27.28
N MET A 17 20.08 -9.08 26.58
CA MET A 17 20.32 -7.76 27.14
C MET A 17 19.01 -6.97 27.27
N THR A 18 19.07 -5.83 27.97
CA THR A 18 17.95 -4.89 27.95
C THR A 18 17.80 -4.27 26.56
N GLU A 19 16.56 -3.89 26.17
CA GLU A 19 16.29 -3.25 24.87
C GLU A 19 17.21 -2.04 24.64
N ALA A 20 17.38 -1.20 25.67
CA ALA A 20 18.24 -0.01 25.59
C ALA A 20 19.72 -0.35 25.35
N GLU A 21 20.22 -1.43 25.92
CA GLU A 21 21.61 -1.86 25.71
C GLU A 21 21.79 -2.51 24.36
N ALA A 22 20.83 -3.35 23.91
CA ALA A 22 20.82 -3.95 22.58
C ALA A 22 20.80 -2.88 21.48
N VAL A 23 19.97 -1.83 21.62
CA VAL A 23 19.92 -0.69 20.69
C VAL A 23 21.27 0.01 20.66
N ARG A 24 21.85 0.35 21.80
CA ARG A 24 23.14 1.05 21.91
C ARG A 24 24.26 0.28 21.20
N ARG A 25 24.33 -1.05 21.40
CA ARG A 25 25.33 -1.91 20.73
C ARG A 25 25.10 -1.99 19.23
N THR A 26 23.83 -2.09 18.81
CA THR A 26 23.47 -2.12 17.39
C THR A 26 23.82 -0.80 16.69
N VAL A 27 23.57 0.34 17.32
CA VAL A 27 23.99 1.67 16.81
C VAL A 27 25.50 1.74 16.68
N GLY A 28 26.25 1.28 17.70
CA GLY A 28 27.72 1.18 17.64
C GLY A 28 28.20 0.33 16.46
N ALA A 29 27.63 -0.86 16.29
CA ALA A 29 27.99 -1.73 15.17
C ALA A 29 27.66 -1.10 13.80
N PHE A 30 26.57 -0.34 13.68
CA PHE A 30 26.22 0.38 12.44
C PHE A 30 27.25 1.44 12.08
N ARG A 31 27.78 2.14 13.09
CA ARG A 31 28.85 3.13 12.88
C ARG A 31 30.17 2.47 12.51
N ASP A 32 30.58 1.47 13.27
CA ASP A 32 31.92 0.88 13.19
C ASP A 32 32.09 -0.10 12.04
N GLU A 33 31.04 -0.90 11.73
CA GLU A 33 31.09 -1.91 10.67
C GLU A 33 30.54 -1.40 9.33
N PHE A 34 29.53 -0.52 9.34
CA PHE A 34 28.82 -0.09 8.13
C PHE A 34 28.96 1.41 7.83
N PHE A 35 29.71 2.16 8.64
CA PHE A 35 29.97 3.58 8.44
C PHE A 35 28.69 4.44 8.32
N VAL A 36 27.62 4.05 9.01
CA VAL A 36 26.33 4.76 9.02
C VAL A 36 26.41 5.89 10.05
N SER A 37 25.82 7.06 9.75
CA SER A 37 25.68 8.12 10.71
C SER A 37 24.90 7.68 11.94
N GLU A 38 25.17 8.25 13.10
CA GLU A 38 24.50 7.88 14.37
C GLU A 38 23.00 8.07 14.26
N GLU A 39 22.54 9.20 13.69
CA GLU A 39 21.13 9.50 13.49
C GLU A 39 20.40 8.43 12.67
N LYS A 40 20.97 8.03 11.51
CA LYS A 40 20.38 6.98 10.66
C LYS A 40 20.43 5.61 11.33
N ALA A 41 21.49 5.31 12.08
CA ALA A 41 21.60 4.07 12.84
C ALA A 41 20.53 4.01 13.95
N GLN A 42 20.33 5.11 14.67
CA GLN A 42 19.30 5.25 15.70
C GLN A 42 17.91 5.01 15.11
N LEU A 43 17.58 5.74 14.03
CA LEU A 43 16.30 5.59 13.34
C LEU A 43 16.05 4.14 12.88
N ALA A 44 17.06 3.49 12.29
CA ALA A 44 16.94 2.09 11.85
C ALA A 44 16.65 1.14 13.03
N CYS A 45 17.28 1.37 14.20
CA CYS A 45 17.04 0.60 15.40
C CYS A 45 15.65 0.84 15.99
N GLU A 46 15.20 2.09 16.05
CA GLU A 46 13.86 2.44 16.55
C GLU A 46 12.76 1.78 15.70
N ILE A 47 12.90 1.83 14.38
CA ILE A 47 11.97 1.16 13.47
C ILE A 47 12.02 -0.35 13.71
N ALA A 48 13.21 -0.96 13.78
CA ALA A 48 13.36 -2.40 14.00
C ALA A 48 12.72 -2.87 15.33
N VAL A 49 12.88 -2.10 16.40
CA VAL A 49 12.22 -2.39 17.70
C VAL A 49 10.71 -2.34 17.58
N ARG A 50 10.15 -1.33 16.88
CA ARG A 50 8.70 -1.23 16.63
C ARG A 50 8.21 -2.39 15.77
N GLU A 51 8.91 -2.72 14.69
CA GLU A 51 8.59 -3.86 13.83
C GLU A 51 8.62 -5.18 14.62
N LYS A 52 9.65 -5.40 15.47
CA LYS A 52 9.73 -6.61 16.32
C LYS A 52 8.51 -6.73 17.24
N LYS A 53 8.05 -5.62 17.85
CA LYS A 53 6.84 -5.61 18.70
C LYS A 53 5.55 -5.88 17.91
N LEU A 54 5.47 -5.44 16.67
CA LEU A 54 4.33 -5.75 15.79
C LEU A 54 4.38 -7.21 15.31
N LEU A 55 5.52 -7.66 14.83
CA LEU A 55 5.72 -9.03 14.34
C LEU A 55 5.53 -10.09 15.43
N SER A 56 5.78 -9.74 16.70
CA SER A 56 5.52 -10.66 17.81
C SER A 56 4.03 -10.98 18.03
N LYS A 57 3.12 -10.22 17.39
CA LYS A 57 1.68 -10.49 17.39
C LYS A 57 1.25 -11.42 16.25
N LEU A 58 2.13 -11.67 15.29
CA LEU A 58 1.89 -12.55 14.16
C LEU A 58 2.23 -13.99 14.53
N ASP A 59 1.40 -14.90 14.11
CA ASP A 59 1.73 -16.33 14.18
C ASP A 59 2.50 -16.74 12.91
N TYR A 60 3.75 -16.25 12.79
CA TYR A 60 4.57 -16.51 11.61
C TYR A 60 5.00 -17.99 11.44
N LYS A 61 4.68 -18.87 12.38
CA LYS A 61 4.96 -20.31 12.27
C LYS A 61 3.79 -21.05 11.63
N ASP A 62 2.59 -20.77 12.08
CA ASP A 62 1.38 -21.47 11.67
C ASP A 62 0.38 -20.53 10.93
N GLY A 63 0.59 -19.22 11.01
CA GLY A 63 -0.17 -18.20 10.27
C GLY A 63 0.42 -17.88 8.90
N PHE A 64 -0.35 -17.15 8.10
CA PHE A 64 0.06 -16.67 6.77
C PHE A 64 -0.54 -15.31 6.45
N SER A 65 -0.02 -14.66 5.42
CA SER A 65 -0.63 -13.44 4.83
C SER A 65 -1.28 -13.80 3.50
N LEU A 66 -2.56 -13.44 3.34
CA LEU A 66 -3.31 -13.66 2.11
C LEU A 66 -3.26 -12.39 1.25
N TYR A 67 -2.65 -12.49 0.06
CA TYR A 67 -2.69 -11.45 -0.96
C TYR A 67 -3.64 -11.84 -2.09
N VAL A 68 -4.59 -10.97 -2.41
CA VAL A 68 -5.55 -11.16 -3.50
C VAL A 68 -5.35 -10.05 -4.53
N GLY A 69 -4.91 -10.41 -5.73
CA GLY A 69 -4.61 -9.46 -6.80
C GLY A 69 -5.81 -9.22 -7.72
N ILE A 70 -6.13 -7.95 -8.00
CA ILE A 70 -7.08 -7.55 -9.05
C ILE A 70 -6.28 -6.80 -10.12
N PRO A 71 -6.06 -7.38 -11.31
CA PRO A 71 -5.12 -6.83 -12.29
C PRO A 71 -5.69 -5.69 -13.13
N PHE A 72 -6.88 -5.22 -12.82
CA PHE A 72 -7.55 -4.18 -13.61
C PHE A 72 -7.37 -2.80 -13.02
N CYS A 73 -7.19 -1.78 -13.87
CA CYS A 73 -7.17 -0.37 -13.51
C CYS A 73 -8.13 0.41 -14.42
N PRO A 74 -8.67 1.56 -13.98
CA PRO A 74 -9.42 2.45 -14.88
C PRO A 74 -8.59 2.89 -16.08
N SER A 75 -7.31 3.23 -15.83
CA SER A 75 -6.27 3.54 -16.83
C SER A 75 -4.91 3.17 -16.27
N VAL A 76 -3.92 2.92 -17.15
CA VAL A 76 -2.54 2.63 -16.73
C VAL A 76 -1.75 3.94 -16.63
N CYS A 77 -1.29 4.27 -15.41
CA CYS A 77 -0.48 5.46 -15.18
C CYS A 77 0.90 5.30 -15.82
N SER A 78 1.46 6.40 -16.35
CA SER A 78 2.72 6.37 -17.10
C SER A 78 3.95 5.94 -16.31
N TYR A 79 3.94 6.15 -14.99
CA TYR A 79 5.00 5.74 -14.07
C TYR A 79 4.84 4.29 -13.55
N CYS A 80 3.65 3.68 -13.70
CA CYS A 80 3.34 2.40 -13.10
C CYS A 80 4.08 1.26 -13.79
N SER A 81 4.70 0.38 -12.98
CA SER A 81 5.37 -0.83 -13.44
C SER A 81 4.69 -2.12 -12.99
N PHE A 82 3.54 -2.01 -12.33
CA PHE A 82 2.76 -3.19 -11.93
C PHE A 82 2.08 -3.82 -13.14
N SER A 83 1.86 -5.13 -13.07
CA SER A 83 1.10 -5.87 -14.06
C SER A 83 -0.38 -5.50 -13.95
N SER A 84 -0.76 -4.41 -14.60
CA SER A 84 -2.13 -3.91 -14.62
C SER A 84 -2.60 -3.70 -16.05
N SER A 85 -3.89 -3.87 -16.27
CA SER A 85 -4.54 -3.73 -17.58
C SER A 85 -5.71 -2.75 -17.51
N PRO A 86 -5.91 -1.90 -18.53
CA PRO A 86 -7.08 -1.04 -18.57
C PRO A 86 -8.35 -1.87 -18.59
N ILE A 87 -9.26 -1.64 -17.65
CA ILE A 87 -10.49 -2.46 -17.55
C ILE A 87 -11.34 -2.38 -18.83
N ALA A 88 -11.31 -1.25 -19.54
CA ALA A 88 -12.05 -1.08 -20.78
C ALA A 88 -11.69 -2.10 -21.86
N GLU A 89 -10.43 -2.55 -21.92
CA GLU A 89 -9.93 -3.54 -22.86
C GLU A 89 -10.26 -4.98 -22.43
N TRP A 90 -10.55 -5.21 -21.14
CA TRP A 90 -10.73 -6.51 -20.54
C TRP A 90 -12.13 -6.73 -19.96
N LYS A 91 -13.07 -5.84 -20.25
CA LYS A 91 -14.40 -5.85 -19.68
C LYS A 91 -15.08 -7.21 -19.80
N ASP A 92 -14.95 -7.86 -20.95
CA ASP A 92 -15.54 -9.16 -21.24
C ASP A 92 -14.86 -10.32 -20.48
N LYS A 93 -13.70 -10.09 -19.88
CA LYS A 93 -12.91 -11.09 -19.16
C LYS A 93 -12.99 -10.97 -17.63
N VAL A 94 -13.54 -9.87 -17.11
CA VAL A 94 -13.62 -9.63 -15.67
C VAL A 94 -14.37 -10.74 -14.95
N GLU A 95 -15.53 -11.18 -15.48
CA GLU A 95 -16.31 -12.24 -14.87
C GLU A 95 -15.59 -13.60 -14.89
N SER A 96 -14.94 -13.95 -16.00
CA SER A 96 -14.17 -15.19 -16.07
C SER A 96 -12.94 -15.16 -15.17
N TYR A 97 -12.29 -14.00 -15.05
CA TYR A 97 -11.20 -13.78 -14.09
C TYR A 97 -11.69 -13.98 -12.65
N LEU A 98 -12.77 -13.27 -12.29
CA LEU A 98 -13.34 -13.37 -10.95
C LEU A 98 -13.78 -14.79 -10.62
N PHE A 99 -14.42 -15.49 -11.55
CA PHE A 99 -14.78 -16.90 -11.37
C PHE A 99 -13.56 -17.77 -11.03
N ALA A 100 -12.46 -17.63 -11.79
CA ALA A 100 -11.23 -18.36 -11.54
C ALA A 100 -10.62 -18.00 -10.17
N LEU A 101 -10.56 -16.70 -9.84
CA LEU A 101 -10.06 -16.20 -8.56
C LEU A 101 -10.86 -16.75 -7.37
N LEU A 102 -12.19 -16.74 -7.45
CA LEU A 102 -13.04 -17.29 -6.38
C LEU A 102 -12.85 -18.81 -6.21
N LYS A 103 -12.59 -19.53 -7.31
CA LYS A 103 -12.25 -20.95 -7.24
C LYS A 103 -10.89 -21.17 -6.58
N GLU A 104 -9.90 -20.35 -6.89
CA GLU A 104 -8.58 -20.39 -6.29
C GLU A 104 -8.63 -20.09 -4.78
N ILE A 105 -9.37 -19.04 -4.36
CA ILE A 105 -9.58 -18.69 -2.95
C ILE A 105 -10.16 -19.87 -2.17
N ARG A 106 -11.18 -20.54 -2.70
CA ARG A 106 -11.77 -21.73 -2.07
C ARG A 106 -10.78 -22.90 -1.97
N ALA A 107 -9.95 -23.09 -2.99
CA ALA A 107 -8.93 -24.12 -2.99
C ALA A 107 -7.85 -23.82 -1.93
N ILE A 108 -7.38 -22.58 -1.84
CA ILE A 108 -6.41 -22.15 -0.83
C ILE A 108 -7.02 -22.30 0.57
N GLY A 109 -8.29 -21.91 0.77
CA GLY A 109 -8.98 -22.07 2.05
C GLY A 109 -8.96 -23.53 2.54
N LYS A 110 -9.21 -24.50 1.64
CA LYS A 110 -9.11 -25.93 1.96
C LYS A 110 -7.67 -26.37 2.25
N MET A 111 -6.70 -25.87 1.48
CA MET A 111 -5.29 -26.24 1.65
C MET A 111 -4.70 -25.68 2.94
N SER A 112 -5.21 -24.56 3.43
CA SER A 112 -4.79 -23.89 4.66
C SER A 112 -5.65 -24.26 5.88
N GLU A 113 -6.42 -25.36 5.80
CA GLU A 113 -7.23 -25.85 6.91
C GLU A 113 -6.34 -26.10 8.15
N GLY A 114 -6.73 -25.52 9.29
CA GLY A 114 -5.92 -25.54 10.52
C GLY A 114 -4.95 -24.36 10.66
N HIS A 115 -4.75 -23.57 9.62
CA HIS A 115 -3.94 -22.33 9.64
C HIS A 115 -4.84 -21.11 9.48
N ARG A 116 -4.41 -19.96 10.03
CA ARG A 116 -5.19 -18.72 9.99
C ARG A 116 -4.41 -17.60 9.30
N PRO A 117 -5.06 -16.75 8.50
CA PRO A 117 -4.39 -15.56 8.01
C PRO A 117 -4.17 -14.54 9.15
N ASP A 118 -2.96 -14.02 9.24
CA ASP A 118 -2.62 -12.89 10.11
C ASP A 118 -2.97 -11.55 9.45
N SER A 119 -2.93 -11.50 8.13
CA SER A 119 -3.33 -10.34 7.34
C SER A 119 -3.98 -10.75 6.03
N VAL A 120 -4.89 -9.88 5.55
CA VAL A 120 -5.51 -10.00 4.22
C VAL A 120 -5.30 -8.69 3.48
N TYR A 121 -4.83 -8.78 2.25
CA TYR A 121 -4.59 -7.62 1.41
C TYR A 121 -5.18 -7.83 0.01
N ILE A 122 -6.15 -7.01 -0.37
CA ILE A 122 -6.71 -6.99 -1.71
C ILE A 122 -6.14 -5.77 -2.45
N GLY A 123 -5.32 -6.02 -3.46
CA GLY A 123 -4.59 -4.99 -4.18
C GLY A 123 -4.32 -5.36 -5.63
N GLY A 124 -3.20 -4.90 -6.18
CA GLY A 124 -2.73 -5.19 -7.53
C GLY A 124 -2.83 -4.00 -8.46
N GLY A 125 -3.81 -3.99 -9.34
CA GLY A 125 -4.17 -2.81 -10.14
C GLY A 125 -5.02 -1.86 -9.31
N THR A 126 -6.33 -2.04 -9.37
CA THR A 126 -7.28 -1.25 -8.57
C THR A 126 -8.51 -2.12 -8.24
N PRO A 127 -8.61 -2.68 -7.04
CA PRO A 127 -9.73 -3.55 -6.65
C PRO A 127 -11.11 -2.93 -6.87
N THR A 128 -11.26 -1.63 -6.66
CA THR A 128 -12.51 -0.90 -6.88
C THR A 128 -12.90 -0.71 -8.36
N THR A 129 -12.14 -1.27 -9.31
CA THR A 129 -12.62 -1.45 -10.69
C THR A 129 -13.70 -2.53 -10.79
N LEU A 130 -13.75 -3.46 -9.84
CA LEU A 130 -14.86 -4.40 -9.72
C LEU A 130 -16.17 -3.65 -9.42
N GLU A 131 -17.27 -4.12 -9.98
CA GLU A 131 -18.59 -3.63 -9.61
C GLU A 131 -18.96 -4.05 -8.19
N ALA A 132 -19.93 -3.36 -7.57
CA ALA A 132 -20.32 -3.60 -6.17
C ALA A 132 -20.69 -5.07 -5.91
N GLU A 133 -21.44 -5.70 -6.80
CA GLU A 133 -21.81 -7.11 -6.71
C GLU A 133 -20.59 -8.04 -6.84
N GLN A 134 -19.66 -7.71 -7.72
CA GLN A 134 -18.42 -8.46 -7.89
C GLN A 134 -17.54 -8.38 -6.64
N MET A 135 -17.44 -7.19 -6.04
CA MET A 135 -16.73 -6.96 -4.78
C MET A 135 -17.39 -7.74 -3.62
N ASP A 136 -18.71 -7.73 -3.55
CA ASP A 136 -19.45 -8.49 -2.55
C ASP A 136 -19.16 -10.00 -2.65
N ARG A 137 -19.21 -10.57 -3.85
CA ARG A 137 -18.87 -11.99 -4.09
C ARG A 137 -17.44 -12.32 -3.68
N LEU A 138 -16.49 -11.43 -3.97
CA LEU A 138 -15.08 -11.60 -3.59
C LEU A 138 -14.91 -11.61 -2.06
N LEU A 139 -15.38 -10.57 -1.39
CA LEU A 139 -15.27 -10.42 0.06
C LEU A 139 -16.01 -11.53 0.80
N LYS A 140 -17.22 -11.89 0.35
CA LYS A 140 -17.97 -13.02 0.88
C LYS A 140 -17.18 -14.33 0.75
N THR A 141 -16.60 -14.61 -0.42
CA THR A 141 -15.82 -15.84 -0.61
C THR A 141 -14.60 -15.89 0.32
N ILE A 142 -13.91 -14.76 0.56
CA ILE A 142 -12.80 -14.71 1.51
C ILE A 142 -13.31 -15.02 2.92
N THR A 143 -14.36 -14.33 3.38
CA THR A 143 -14.88 -14.50 4.74
C THR A 143 -15.49 -15.87 5.02
N GLU A 144 -15.99 -16.55 4.00
CA GLU A 144 -16.55 -17.91 4.13
C GLU A 144 -15.47 -19.01 4.13
N ASN A 145 -14.27 -18.74 3.62
CA ASN A 145 -13.24 -19.77 3.45
C ASN A 145 -12.03 -19.61 4.37
N PHE A 146 -11.92 -18.51 5.13
CA PHE A 146 -10.84 -18.28 6.07
C PHE A 146 -11.38 -17.81 7.42
N ASP A 147 -10.79 -18.32 8.51
CA ASP A 147 -11.03 -17.80 9.85
C ASP A 147 -10.29 -16.47 10.04
N LEU A 148 -11.03 -15.37 9.97
CA LEU A 148 -10.49 -14.02 10.08
C LEU A 148 -10.45 -13.47 11.53
N SER A 149 -10.72 -14.30 12.53
CA SER A 149 -10.83 -13.85 13.93
C SER A 149 -9.56 -13.24 14.51
N ASN A 150 -8.38 -13.63 13.99
CA ASN A 150 -7.07 -13.16 14.42
C ASN A 150 -6.38 -12.23 13.41
N VAL A 151 -7.09 -11.85 12.35
CA VAL A 151 -6.53 -10.95 11.34
C VAL A 151 -6.24 -9.58 11.95
N LEU A 152 -4.97 -9.18 11.95
CA LEU A 152 -4.52 -7.88 12.47
C LEU A 152 -4.87 -6.74 11.51
N GLU A 153 -4.82 -6.99 10.21
CA GLU A 153 -5.17 -6.02 9.18
C GLU A 153 -5.83 -6.71 7.98
N PHE A 154 -7.00 -6.23 7.61
CA PHE A 154 -7.67 -6.57 6.35
C PHE A 154 -7.78 -5.30 5.51
N THR A 155 -6.90 -5.18 4.52
CA THR A 155 -6.82 -4.01 3.65
C THR A 155 -7.51 -4.25 2.32
N VAL A 156 -8.27 -3.26 1.85
CA VAL A 156 -8.75 -3.16 0.46
C VAL A 156 -8.22 -1.87 -0.16
N GLU A 157 -7.46 -2.01 -1.25
CA GLU A 157 -7.04 -0.84 -2.03
C GLU A 157 -8.19 -0.26 -2.83
N ALA A 158 -8.68 0.90 -2.43
CA ALA A 158 -9.52 1.79 -3.22
C ALA A 158 -8.65 2.88 -3.87
N GLY A 159 -7.55 2.44 -4.50
CA GLY A 159 -6.41 3.28 -4.88
C GLY A 159 -6.68 4.34 -5.95
N ARG A 160 -7.87 4.32 -6.58
CA ARG A 160 -8.24 5.25 -7.66
C ARG A 160 -9.57 5.92 -7.31
N PRO A 161 -9.59 7.23 -6.98
CA PRO A 161 -10.81 7.97 -6.68
C PRO A 161 -11.89 7.86 -7.76
N ASP A 162 -11.51 7.82 -9.04
CA ASP A 162 -12.42 7.65 -10.19
C ASP A 162 -13.09 6.26 -10.28
N SER A 163 -12.70 5.30 -9.45
CA SER A 163 -13.31 3.98 -9.37
C SER A 163 -14.14 3.76 -8.10
N ILE A 164 -14.18 4.75 -7.20
CA ILE A 164 -14.89 4.69 -5.92
C ILE A 164 -16.33 5.15 -6.11
N THR A 165 -17.28 4.38 -5.58
CA THR A 165 -18.68 4.76 -5.47
C THR A 165 -19.21 4.48 -4.07
N GLU A 166 -20.31 5.14 -3.66
CA GLU A 166 -20.94 4.90 -2.37
C GLU A 166 -21.37 3.43 -2.21
N GLU A 167 -21.90 2.81 -3.28
CA GLU A 167 -22.29 1.41 -3.29
C GLU A 167 -21.13 0.46 -3.03
N LYS A 168 -19.97 0.70 -3.68
CA LYS A 168 -18.77 -0.14 -3.50
C LYS A 168 -18.23 -0.01 -2.09
N LEU A 169 -18.13 1.21 -1.55
CA LEU A 169 -17.70 1.43 -0.17
C LEU A 169 -18.67 0.81 0.83
N ALA A 170 -19.98 0.93 0.61
CA ALA A 170 -20.99 0.32 1.45
C ALA A 170 -20.90 -1.22 1.44
N VAL A 171 -20.57 -1.82 0.30
CA VAL A 171 -20.28 -3.26 0.22
C VAL A 171 -19.06 -3.62 1.02
N ILE A 172 -17.93 -2.92 0.84
CA ILE A 172 -16.68 -3.19 1.58
C ILE A 172 -16.94 -3.10 3.08
N ARG A 173 -17.75 -2.14 3.53
CA ARG A 173 -18.06 -1.93 4.95
C ARG A 173 -18.89 -3.03 5.61
N LYS A 174 -19.55 -3.91 4.82
CA LYS A 174 -20.28 -5.09 5.36
C LYS A 174 -19.35 -6.17 5.89
N TYR A 175 -18.09 -6.16 5.48
CA TYR A 175 -17.08 -7.17 5.81
C TYR A 175 -16.07 -6.66 6.84
N PRO A 176 -15.30 -7.53 7.50
CA PRO A 176 -14.35 -7.13 8.54
C PRO A 176 -13.09 -6.45 7.97
N VAL A 177 -13.27 -5.60 6.97
CA VAL A 177 -12.20 -4.77 6.41
C VAL A 177 -11.82 -3.70 7.41
N THR A 178 -10.56 -3.71 7.84
CA THR A 178 -10.04 -2.80 8.88
C THR A 178 -9.32 -1.59 8.29
N ARG A 179 -8.95 -1.61 7.01
CA ARG A 179 -8.23 -0.52 6.35
C ARG A 179 -8.61 -0.42 4.88
N ILE A 180 -8.73 0.79 4.40
CA ILE A 180 -8.79 1.08 2.96
C ILE A 180 -7.68 2.05 2.57
N SER A 181 -7.32 2.04 1.29
CA SER A 181 -6.31 2.97 0.76
C SER A 181 -6.93 3.80 -0.35
N ILE A 182 -6.93 5.13 -0.19
CA ILE A 182 -7.39 6.10 -1.22
C ILE A 182 -6.15 6.88 -1.67
N ASN A 183 -5.65 6.61 -2.88
CA ASN A 183 -4.31 7.01 -3.30
C ASN A 183 -4.36 8.17 -4.30
N PRO A 184 -4.22 9.44 -3.88
CA PRO A 184 -4.14 10.58 -4.80
C PRO A 184 -2.88 10.55 -5.65
N GLN A 185 -1.76 10.14 -5.08
CA GLN A 185 -0.37 10.24 -5.55
C GLN A 185 0.16 11.68 -5.53
N THR A 186 -0.67 12.65 -5.85
CA THR A 186 -0.44 14.10 -5.74
C THR A 186 -1.79 14.83 -5.67
N MET A 187 -1.79 16.03 -5.15
CA MET A 187 -2.94 16.94 -5.17
C MET A 187 -2.75 18.06 -6.22
N GLN A 188 -1.87 17.83 -7.21
CA GLN A 188 -1.65 18.74 -8.34
C GLN A 188 -2.37 18.24 -9.59
N GLN A 189 -3.47 18.92 -9.99
CA GLN A 189 -4.27 18.50 -11.15
C GLN A 189 -3.44 18.38 -12.43
N LYS A 190 -2.56 19.36 -12.69
CA LYS A 190 -1.65 19.36 -13.85
C LYS A 190 -0.84 18.07 -13.95
N THR A 191 -0.41 17.54 -12.80
CA THR A 191 0.41 16.33 -12.74
C THR A 191 -0.44 15.08 -12.89
N LEU A 192 -1.64 15.02 -12.28
CA LEU A 192 -2.59 13.91 -12.48
C LEU A 192 -2.88 13.72 -13.97
N ASP A 193 -3.15 14.80 -14.69
CA ASP A 193 -3.41 14.78 -16.14
C ASP A 193 -2.18 14.29 -16.91
N LEU A 194 -0.98 14.78 -16.55
CA LEU A 194 0.28 14.41 -17.19
C LEU A 194 0.62 12.93 -17.03
N VAL A 195 0.36 12.36 -15.85
CA VAL A 195 0.69 10.94 -15.56
C VAL A 195 -0.43 9.98 -15.98
N GLY A 196 -1.53 10.46 -16.53
CA GLY A 196 -2.64 9.65 -17.05
C GLY A 196 -3.56 9.11 -15.94
N ARG A 197 -3.70 9.86 -14.83
CA ARG A 197 -4.73 9.61 -13.83
C ARG A 197 -5.96 10.47 -14.13
N ASN A 198 -7.07 9.84 -14.48
CA ASN A 198 -8.26 10.53 -15.00
C ASN A 198 -9.18 11.08 -13.91
N HIS A 199 -8.76 11.09 -12.63
CA HIS A 199 -9.53 11.70 -11.56
C HIS A 199 -9.07 13.13 -11.27
N THR A 200 -9.94 13.88 -10.62
CA THR A 200 -9.63 15.23 -10.15
C THR A 200 -9.25 15.25 -8.69
N VAL A 201 -8.57 16.33 -8.27
CA VAL A 201 -8.30 16.58 -6.85
C VAL A 201 -9.60 16.64 -6.04
N ALA A 202 -10.67 17.23 -6.59
CA ALA A 202 -11.99 17.26 -5.96
C ALA A 202 -12.54 15.84 -5.73
N GLN A 203 -12.48 14.96 -6.72
CA GLN A 203 -12.89 13.57 -6.59
C GLN A 203 -12.10 12.82 -5.51
N THR A 204 -10.82 13.13 -5.31
CA THR A 204 -10.03 12.57 -4.22
C THR A 204 -10.59 12.97 -2.86
N LYS A 205 -10.89 14.25 -2.66
CA LYS A 205 -11.51 14.78 -1.43
C LYS A 205 -12.89 14.18 -1.20
N ASP A 206 -13.72 14.15 -2.24
CA ASP A 206 -15.08 13.58 -2.17
C ASP A 206 -15.04 12.10 -1.78
N ALA A 207 -14.17 11.30 -2.39
CA ALA A 207 -14.01 9.88 -2.08
C ALA A 207 -13.54 9.67 -0.63
N PHE A 208 -12.62 10.49 -0.14
CA PHE A 208 -12.13 10.43 1.23
C PHE A 208 -13.24 10.74 2.25
N TYR A 209 -13.96 11.86 2.06
CA TYR A 209 -15.02 12.23 2.97
C TYR A 209 -16.24 11.29 2.89
N LEU A 210 -16.52 10.73 1.71
CA LEU A 210 -17.53 9.68 1.56
C LEU A 210 -17.14 8.43 2.36
N ALA A 211 -15.89 8.00 2.31
CA ALA A 211 -15.40 6.88 3.09
C ALA A 211 -15.53 7.15 4.61
N ARG A 212 -15.14 8.35 5.07
CA ARG A 212 -15.35 8.75 6.47
C ARG A 212 -16.82 8.73 6.87
N LYS A 213 -17.70 9.28 6.05
CA LYS A 213 -19.17 9.27 6.26
C LYS A 213 -19.71 7.85 6.41
N LEU A 214 -19.17 6.88 5.67
CA LEU A 214 -19.56 5.47 5.75
C LEU A 214 -18.89 4.71 6.91
N GLY A 215 -18.10 5.39 7.75
CA GLY A 215 -17.54 4.85 8.98
C GLY A 215 -16.21 4.12 8.80
N PHE A 216 -15.43 4.41 7.76
CA PHE A 216 -14.03 3.98 7.68
C PHE A 216 -13.17 4.88 8.56
N ASP A 217 -12.54 4.29 9.56
CA ASP A 217 -11.72 4.93 10.58
C ASP A 217 -10.21 4.65 10.41
N ASN A 218 -9.83 3.90 9.39
CA ASN A 218 -8.45 3.66 9.02
C ASN A 218 -8.29 3.81 7.50
N ILE A 219 -8.01 5.04 7.06
CA ILE A 219 -7.80 5.39 5.66
C ILE A 219 -6.35 5.78 5.44
N ASN A 220 -5.67 5.02 4.59
CA ASN A 220 -4.34 5.35 4.12
C ASN A 220 -4.40 6.19 2.84
N MET A 221 -3.45 7.09 2.66
CA MET A 221 -3.23 7.80 1.41
C MET A 221 -1.79 7.58 0.93
N ASP A 222 -1.62 7.28 -0.37
CA ASP A 222 -0.30 7.18 -0.97
C ASP A 222 0.01 8.44 -1.78
N LEU A 223 1.23 8.94 -1.61
CA LEU A 223 1.82 10.02 -2.40
C LEU A 223 3.09 9.55 -3.10
N ILE A 224 3.43 10.22 -4.19
CA ILE A 224 4.69 10.01 -4.91
C ILE A 224 5.44 11.33 -4.99
N ALA A 225 6.61 11.40 -4.36
CA ALA A 225 7.54 12.51 -4.49
C ALA A 225 8.36 12.36 -5.77
N GLY A 226 8.58 13.47 -6.49
CA GLY A 226 9.35 13.52 -7.74
C GLY A 226 8.54 13.13 -8.97
N LEU A 227 7.23 13.35 -8.98
CA LEU A 227 6.42 13.21 -10.19
C LEU A 227 6.85 14.25 -11.24
N PRO A 228 6.75 13.93 -12.54
CA PRO A 228 7.16 14.84 -13.59
C PRO A 228 6.39 16.18 -13.56
N GLY A 229 7.12 17.28 -13.61
CA GLY A 229 6.56 18.63 -13.60
C GLY A 229 6.19 19.15 -12.22
N GLU A 230 6.58 18.45 -11.14
CA GLU A 230 6.46 18.92 -9.76
C GLU A 230 7.82 19.35 -9.20
N ASP A 231 7.76 20.33 -8.33
CA ASP A 231 8.87 20.79 -7.49
C ASP A 231 8.53 20.68 -5.99
N ALA A 232 9.39 21.16 -5.14
CA ALA A 232 9.21 21.12 -3.69
C ALA A 232 7.94 21.87 -3.25
N SER A 233 7.58 22.98 -3.91
CA SER A 233 6.39 23.75 -3.55
C SER A 233 5.09 23.02 -3.90
N ASP A 234 5.06 22.26 -4.99
CA ASP A 234 3.93 21.41 -5.36
C ASP A 234 3.74 20.29 -4.32
N MET A 235 4.85 19.70 -3.84
CA MET A 235 4.80 18.68 -2.80
C MET A 235 4.35 19.24 -1.45
N GLU A 236 4.83 20.41 -1.06
CA GLU A 236 4.38 21.12 0.16
C GLU A 236 2.87 21.43 0.10
N ASP A 237 2.37 21.90 -1.03
CA ASP A 237 0.94 22.14 -1.21
C ASP A 237 0.14 20.83 -1.17
N THR A 238 0.66 19.75 -1.76
CA THR A 238 0.04 18.42 -1.67
C THR A 238 -0.04 17.94 -0.23
N LEU A 239 1.05 18.05 0.54
CA LEU A 239 1.08 17.65 1.95
C LEU A 239 0.09 18.47 2.80
N ARG A 240 0.03 19.80 2.60
CA ARG A 240 -0.94 20.66 3.28
C ARG A 240 -2.38 20.24 3.00
N GLN A 241 -2.73 19.95 1.74
CA GLN A 241 -4.09 19.50 1.38
C GLN A 241 -4.42 18.12 1.98
N VAL A 242 -3.44 17.21 2.08
CA VAL A 242 -3.62 15.89 2.70
C VAL A 242 -3.74 16.03 4.22
N GLU A 243 -2.95 16.89 4.84
CA GLU A 243 -3.03 17.18 6.28
C GLU A 243 -4.43 17.70 6.66
N GLU A 244 -5.04 18.58 5.85
CA GLU A 244 -6.41 19.07 6.07
C GLU A 244 -7.47 17.97 6.09
N MET A 245 -7.22 16.84 5.40
CA MET A 245 -8.13 15.70 5.36
C MET A 245 -7.96 14.75 6.56
N HIS A 246 -6.82 14.80 7.27
CA HIS A 246 -6.49 13.95 8.41
C HIS A 246 -6.61 12.44 8.11
N PRO A 247 -5.84 11.86 7.15
CA PRO A 247 -5.78 10.43 6.97
C PRO A 247 -5.12 9.74 8.19
N ASP A 248 -5.47 8.48 8.45
CA ASP A 248 -4.91 7.73 9.58
C ASP A 248 -3.47 7.28 9.31
N SER A 249 -3.12 7.13 8.05
CA SER A 249 -1.75 6.86 7.62
C SER A 249 -1.44 7.49 6.26
N LEU A 250 -0.19 7.82 6.07
CA LEU A 250 0.35 8.38 4.83
C LEU A 250 1.57 7.57 4.42
N THR A 251 1.60 7.16 3.15
CA THR A 251 2.76 6.52 2.55
C THR A 251 3.33 7.44 1.47
N VAL A 252 4.58 7.85 1.60
CA VAL A 252 5.24 8.68 0.58
C VAL A 252 6.30 7.84 -0.12
N HIS A 253 6.13 7.64 -1.43
CA HIS A 253 7.07 6.92 -2.28
C HIS A 253 7.94 7.90 -3.06
N ALA A 254 9.25 7.68 -3.07
CA ALA A 254 10.11 8.33 -4.07
C ALA A 254 9.89 7.68 -5.43
N LEU A 255 9.67 8.49 -6.48
CA LEU A 255 9.48 7.96 -7.83
C LEU A 255 10.71 7.19 -8.28
N ALA A 256 10.51 5.92 -8.64
CA ALA A 256 11.54 5.09 -9.25
C ALA A 256 11.07 4.66 -10.64
N ILE A 257 11.68 5.21 -11.69
CA ILE A 257 11.36 4.87 -13.07
C ILE A 257 11.91 3.48 -13.39
N LYS A 258 11.03 2.50 -13.53
CA LYS A 258 11.37 1.14 -13.90
C LYS A 258 11.21 0.93 -15.41
N ARG A 259 11.97 -0.02 -15.98
CA ARG A 259 11.94 -0.33 -17.42
C ARG A 259 10.55 -0.73 -17.93
N ALA A 260 9.73 -1.36 -17.08
CA ALA A 260 8.38 -1.77 -17.42
C ALA A 260 7.37 -0.60 -17.48
N ALA A 261 7.67 0.53 -16.84
CA ALA A 261 6.83 1.72 -16.88
C ALA A 261 6.97 2.42 -18.27
N ARG A 262 5.87 3.01 -18.74
CA ARG A 262 5.87 3.77 -20.01
C ARG A 262 6.94 4.86 -20.03
N TYR A 263 7.13 5.59 -18.94
CA TYR A 263 8.22 6.54 -18.79
C TYR A 263 9.61 5.92 -18.95
N GLY A 264 9.81 4.69 -18.49
CA GLY A 264 11.08 3.96 -18.66
C GLY A 264 11.33 3.55 -20.11
N GLN A 265 10.28 3.28 -20.88
CA GLN A 265 10.34 2.91 -22.29
C GLN A 265 10.58 4.13 -23.20
N GLU A 266 10.07 5.29 -22.83
CA GLU A 266 10.25 6.56 -23.58
C GLU A 266 11.64 7.17 -23.42
N GLY A 267 12.55 6.55 -22.66
CA GLY A 267 13.94 6.97 -22.53
C GLY A 267 14.15 8.27 -21.76
N ARG A 268 13.16 8.73 -21.01
CA ARG A 268 13.26 9.95 -20.19
C ARG A 268 14.15 9.67 -18.95
N LYS A 269 15.44 9.93 -19.11
CA LYS A 269 16.40 9.99 -18.01
C LYS A 269 16.33 11.38 -17.39
N GLN A 270 15.45 11.58 -16.40
CA GLN A 270 15.63 12.70 -15.48
C GLN A 270 16.53 12.25 -14.32
N ASP A 271 17.41 13.12 -13.89
CA ASP A 271 18.22 12.90 -12.69
C ASP A 271 17.34 13.25 -11.46
N LEU A 272 16.41 12.32 -11.18
CA LEU A 272 15.39 12.48 -10.14
C LEU A 272 15.97 12.37 -8.71
N HIS A 273 17.19 11.85 -8.55
CA HIS A 273 17.75 11.63 -7.21
C HIS A 273 18.11 12.92 -6.48
N SER A 274 18.58 13.94 -7.17
CA SER A 274 18.93 15.22 -6.53
C SER A 274 17.67 16.03 -6.18
N GLU A 275 16.66 16.00 -7.04
CA GLU A 275 15.40 16.70 -6.83
C GLU A 275 14.54 16.04 -5.74
N ILE A 276 14.41 14.72 -5.75
CA ILE A 276 13.67 13.96 -4.72
C ILE A 276 14.29 14.12 -3.33
N SER A 277 15.63 14.17 -3.23
CA SER A 277 16.29 14.38 -1.93
C SER A 277 16.04 15.74 -1.31
N GLN A 278 15.55 16.71 -2.09
CA GLN A 278 15.13 18.02 -1.60
C GLN A 278 13.64 18.09 -1.22
N MET A 279 12.85 17.10 -1.66
CA MET A 279 11.40 17.02 -1.44
C MET A 279 10.99 16.16 -0.22
N ILE A 280 11.91 15.36 0.31
CA ILE A 280 11.74 14.46 1.46
C ILE A 280 12.54 14.96 2.65
#